data_43be7d16e38f24d089d7cf1393f9275a
#
_entry.id   43be7d16e38f24d089d7cf1393f9275a
#
_cell.length_a   1.000
_cell.length_b   1.000
_cell.length_c   1.000
_cell.angle_alpha   90.00
_cell.angle_beta   90.00
_cell.angle_gamma   90.00
#
_symmetry.space_group_name_H-M   'P 1'
#
loop_
_entity.id
_entity.type
_entity.pdbx_description
1 polymer ?
#
loop_
_entity_poly.entity_id
_entity_poly.type
_entity_poly.pdbx_seq_one_letter_code
_entity_poly.pdbx_strand_id
1 'polypeptide(L)'
;MRYFTVDEFNCQHTGENQMEPEFMELVDELRHRCAFPFIITSGYRSLTHPIEAKKDVPGTHAQGLAADIKVNNASERYTIIKNALELGFTGLGVASTFIHVDTRGTTPVSWLY
;
A
#
# COMPACT_ATOMS: atom_id res chain seq x y z
N MET A 1 5.15 -7.18 -13.57
CA MET A 1 4.21 -7.67 -12.51
C MET A 1 3.28 -8.71 -13.11
N ARG A 2 2.91 -9.72 -12.32
CA ARG A 2 2.00 -10.79 -12.78
C ARG A 2 0.53 -10.39 -12.65
N TYR A 3 0.20 -9.58 -11.66
CA TYR A 3 -1.19 -9.32 -11.25
C TYR A 3 -1.64 -7.89 -11.41
N PHE A 4 -0.71 -6.94 -11.48
CA PHE A 4 -1.03 -5.53 -11.55
C PHE A 4 -0.46 -4.87 -12.79
N THR A 5 -1.14 -3.83 -13.25
CA THR A 5 -0.57 -2.83 -14.14
C THR A 5 -0.14 -1.64 -13.30
N VAL A 6 0.80 -0.84 -13.80
CA VAL A 6 1.29 0.35 -13.07
C VAL A 6 0.14 1.31 -12.78
N ASP A 7 -0.82 1.43 -13.70
CA ASP A 7 -1.96 2.35 -13.57
C ASP A 7 -2.83 2.12 -12.33
N GLU A 8 -2.85 0.89 -11.82
CA GLU A 8 -3.61 0.56 -10.61
C GLU A 8 -3.10 1.26 -9.36
N PHE A 9 -1.87 1.79 -9.43
CA PHE A 9 -1.24 2.54 -8.34
C PHE A 9 -1.26 4.06 -8.55
N ASN A 10 -1.91 4.56 -9.58
CA ASN A 10 -1.97 5.99 -9.85
C ASN A 10 -2.66 6.76 -8.72
N CYS A 11 -2.24 8.01 -8.51
CA CYS A 11 -2.94 8.93 -7.63
C CYS A 11 -4.36 9.12 -8.13
N GLN A 12 -5.35 8.82 -7.30
CA GLN A 12 -6.75 8.91 -7.67
C GLN A 12 -7.23 10.34 -7.86
N HIS A 13 -6.48 11.32 -7.34
CA HIS A 13 -6.83 12.74 -7.44
C HIS A 13 -6.22 13.40 -8.68
N THR A 14 -4.97 13.07 -9.04
CA THR A 14 -4.23 13.74 -10.13
C THR A 14 -3.90 12.83 -11.31
N GLY A 15 -3.97 11.51 -11.14
CA GLY A 15 -3.51 10.55 -12.13
C GLY A 15 -1.99 10.35 -12.16
N GLU A 16 -1.23 11.11 -11.38
CA GLU A 16 0.22 10.95 -11.30
C GLU A 16 0.62 9.61 -10.69
N ASN A 17 1.80 9.14 -11.06
CA ASN A 17 2.38 7.94 -10.48
C ASN A 17 3.89 8.07 -10.40
N GLN A 18 4.40 8.20 -9.18
CA GLN A 18 5.83 8.15 -8.89
C GLN A 18 6.10 7.02 -7.89
N MET A 19 5.40 5.90 -8.06
CA MET A 19 5.64 4.71 -7.25
C MET A 19 7.03 4.17 -7.53
N GLU A 20 7.69 3.71 -6.46
CA GLU A 20 8.95 2.98 -6.59
C GLU A 20 8.66 1.62 -7.23
N PRO A 21 9.32 1.29 -8.35
CA PRO A 21 9.05 0.02 -9.05
C PRO A 21 9.25 -1.21 -8.16
N GLU A 22 10.26 -1.20 -7.31
CA GLU A 22 10.53 -2.32 -6.40
C GLU A 22 9.40 -2.52 -5.39
N PHE A 23 8.79 -1.42 -4.95
CA PHE A 23 7.65 -1.51 -4.03
C PHE A 23 6.45 -2.16 -4.72
N MET A 24 6.13 -1.74 -5.95
CA MET A 24 5.04 -2.33 -6.71
C MET A 24 5.26 -3.83 -6.93
N GLU A 25 6.50 -4.23 -7.24
CA GLU A 25 6.85 -5.65 -7.40
C GLU A 25 6.66 -6.42 -6.10
N LEU A 26 6.95 -5.81 -4.96
CA LEU A 26 6.77 -6.45 -3.66
C LEU A 26 5.27 -6.63 -3.33
N VAL A 27 4.44 -5.66 -3.69
CA VAL A 27 2.97 -5.79 -3.56
C VAL A 27 2.45 -6.91 -4.48
N ASP A 28 3.00 -7.02 -5.67
CA ASP A 28 2.66 -8.10 -6.60
C ASP A 28 3.01 -9.48 -6.02
N GLU A 29 4.16 -9.61 -5.37
CA GLU A 29 4.56 -10.83 -4.67
C GLU A 29 3.64 -11.12 -3.48
N LEU A 30 3.25 -10.08 -2.74
CA LEU A 30 2.28 -10.22 -1.65
C LEU A 30 0.95 -10.78 -2.18
N ARG A 31 0.46 -10.24 -3.30
CA ARG A 31 -0.74 -10.73 -3.98
C ARG A 31 -0.60 -12.21 -4.34
N HIS A 32 0.56 -12.59 -4.87
CA HIS A 32 0.83 -13.97 -5.25
C HIS A 32 0.72 -14.92 -4.05
N ARG A 33 1.34 -14.56 -2.95
CA ARG A 33 1.33 -15.39 -1.73
C ARG A 33 -0.04 -15.47 -1.08
N CYS A 34 -0.80 -14.40 -1.13
CA CYS A 34 -2.15 -14.38 -0.55
C CYS A 34 -3.15 -15.20 -1.36
N ALA A 35 -2.91 -15.39 -2.65
CA ALA A 35 -3.71 -16.23 -3.55
C ALA A 35 -5.18 -15.76 -3.71
N PHE A 36 -5.46 -14.47 -3.53
CA PHE A 36 -6.77 -13.89 -3.87
C PHE A 36 -6.58 -12.50 -4.50
N PRO A 37 -7.56 -12.01 -5.29
CA PRO A 37 -7.43 -10.72 -5.97
C PRO A 37 -7.30 -9.55 -5.00
N PHE A 38 -6.40 -8.61 -5.32
CA PHE A 38 -6.22 -7.35 -4.59
C PHE A 38 -6.83 -6.21 -5.37
N ILE A 39 -7.51 -5.33 -4.65
CA ILE A 39 -7.93 -4.02 -5.17
C ILE A 39 -7.12 -2.97 -4.42
N ILE A 40 -6.33 -2.19 -5.14
CA ILE A 40 -5.58 -1.08 -4.57
C ILE A 40 -6.53 0.11 -4.46
N THR A 41 -6.87 0.47 -3.24
CA THR A 41 -7.79 1.58 -2.99
C THR A 41 -7.05 2.91 -2.88
N SER A 42 -5.75 2.90 -2.59
CA SER A 42 -4.89 4.08 -2.61
C SER A 42 -3.47 3.63 -2.89
N GLY A 43 -2.88 4.14 -3.97
CA GLY A 43 -1.48 3.93 -4.32
C GLY A 43 -0.69 5.21 -4.10
N TYR A 44 -0.15 5.81 -5.17
CA TYR A 44 0.56 7.07 -5.10
C TYR A 44 -0.39 8.20 -4.69
N ARG A 45 0.12 9.14 -3.90
CA ARG A 45 -0.54 10.42 -3.60
C ARG A 45 0.39 11.53 -3.97
N SER A 46 -0.03 12.35 -4.95
CA SER A 46 0.75 13.55 -5.32
C SER A 46 0.74 14.54 -4.15
N LEU A 47 1.71 15.46 -4.15
CA LEU A 47 1.82 16.47 -3.09
C LEU A 47 0.61 17.41 -3.05
N THR A 48 -0.14 17.51 -4.14
CA THR A 48 -1.36 18.32 -4.22
C THR A 48 -2.62 17.57 -3.81
N HIS A 49 -2.52 16.26 -3.52
CA HIS A 49 -3.63 15.49 -2.97
C HIS A 49 -4.09 16.13 -1.66
N PRO A 50 -5.42 16.25 -1.40
CA PRO A 50 -5.92 16.94 -0.20
C PRO A 50 -5.32 16.46 1.12
N ILE A 51 -5.01 15.17 1.24
CA ILE A 51 -4.37 14.64 2.44
C ILE A 51 -2.91 15.08 2.53
N GLU A 52 -2.14 14.97 1.43
CA GLU A 52 -0.71 15.27 1.42
C GLU A 52 -0.44 16.78 1.49
N ALA A 53 -1.29 17.60 0.90
CA ALA A 53 -1.14 19.06 0.93
C ALA A 53 -1.15 19.65 2.33
N LYS A 54 -1.69 18.94 3.32
CA LYS A 54 -1.76 19.36 4.73
C LYS A 54 -0.54 18.96 5.55
N LYS A 55 0.36 18.14 4.98
CA LYS A 55 1.53 17.61 5.69
C LYS A 55 2.76 18.48 5.44
N ASP A 56 3.60 18.63 6.47
CA ASP A 56 4.88 19.31 6.37
C ASP A 56 5.91 18.46 5.61
N VAL A 57 5.80 17.13 5.73
CA VAL A 57 6.70 16.17 5.11
C VAL A 57 5.86 15.13 4.35
N PRO A 58 6.25 14.74 3.12
CA PRO A 58 5.52 13.72 2.38
C PRO A 58 5.38 12.41 3.16
N GLY A 59 4.17 11.86 3.21
CA GLY A 59 3.92 10.55 3.79
C GLY A 59 4.36 9.42 2.86
N THR A 60 4.23 8.17 3.31
CA THR A 60 4.71 7.00 2.56
C THR A 60 4.03 6.84 1.20
N HIS A 61 2.75 7.20 1.07
CA HIS A 61 2.06 7.20 -0.23
C HIS A 61 2.69 8.20 -1.21
N ALA A 62 3.07 9.38 -0.75
CA ALA A 62 3.69 10.42 -1.59
C ALA A 62 5.16 10.11 -1.88
N GLN A 63 5.79 9.24 -1.09
CA GLN A 63 7.14 8.74 -1.35
C GLN A 63 7.16 7.59 -2.36
N GLY A 64 6.01 7.10 -2.77
CA GLY A 64 5.91 5.94 -3.67
C GLY A 64 6.16 4.61 -2.99
N LEU A 65 5.99 4.54 -1.67
CA LEU A 65 6.37 3.39 -0.83
C LEU A 65 5.18 2.77 -0.09
N ALA A 66 3.95 3.15 -0.43
CA ALA A 66 2.77 2.66 0.28
C ALA A 66 1.62 2.32 -0.66
N ALA A 67 0.80 1.37 -0.25
CA ALA A 67 -0.47 1.06 -0.89
C ALA A 67 -1.49 0.61 0.17
N ASP A 68 -2.75 0.96 -0.08
CA ASP A 68 -3.88 0.46 0.70
C ASP A 68 -4.58 -0.62 -0.13
N ILE A 69 -4.81 -1.76 0.48
CA ILE A 69 -5.38 -2.95 -0.16
C ILE A 69 -6.74 -3.23 0.46
N LYS A 70 -7.78 -3.28 -0.35
CA LYS A 70 -9.13 -3.57 0.13
C LYS A 70 -9.19 -4.95 0.78
N VAL A 71 -9.91 -5.05 1.90
CA VAL A 71 -10.24 -6.34 2.53
C VAL A 71 -11.75 -6.49 2.63
N ASN A 72 -12.25 -7.70 2.40
CA ASN A 72 -13.68 -8.00 2.42
C ASN A 72 -14.09 -8.75 3.69
N ASN A 73 -13.14 -9.36 4.39
CA ASN A 73 -13.43 -10.17 5.59
C ASN A 73 -12.17 -10.34 6.45
N ALA A 74 -12.37 -10.90 7.64
CA ALA A 74 -11.30 -11.08 8.62
C ALA A 74 -10.23 -12.08 8.16
N SER A 75 -10.59 -13.06 7.35
CA SER A 75 -9.66 -14.06 6.84
C SER A 75 -8.69 -13.43 5.84
N GLU A 76 -9.18 -12.61 4.93
CA GLU A 76 -8.32 -11.87 4.00
C GLU A 76 -7.38 -10.92 4.74
N ARG A 77 -7.89 -10.21 5.75
CA ARG A 77 -7.06 -9.32 6.57
C ARG A 77 -5.92 -10.09 7.24
N TYR A 78 -6.21 -11.20 7.85
CA TYR A 78 -5.19 -12.03 8.49
C TYR A 78 -4.12 -12.49 7.49
N THR A 79 -4.57 -12.96 6.32
CA THR A 79 -3.67 -13.49 5.29
C THR A 79 -2.74 -12.40 4.76
N ILE A 80 -3.25 -11.18 4.54
CA ILE A 80 -2.42 -10.05 4.10
C ILE A 80 -1.39 -9.71 5.17
N ILE A 81 -1.80 -9.57 6.43
CA ILE A 81 -0.90 -9.20 7.53
C ILE A 81 0.22 -10.24 7.66
N LYS A 82 -0.14 -11.51 7.69
CA LYS A 82 0.83 -12.60 7.83
C LYS A 82 1.88 -12.56 6.73
N ASN A 83 1.44 -12.52 5.47
CA ASN A 83 2.34 -12.54 4.33
C ASN A 83 3.14 -11.24 4.20
N ALA A 84 2.56 -10.10 4.56
CA ALA A 84 3.27 -8.83 4.55
C ALA A 84 4.43 -8.83 5.56
N LEU A 85 4.21 -9.36 6.75
CA LEU A 85 5.27 -9.51 7.74
C LEU A 85 6.39 -10.43 7.24
N GLU A 86 6.03 -11.54 6.64
CA GLU A 86 7.00 -12.50 6.10
C GLU A 86 7.83 -11.91 4.95
N LEU A 87 7.23 -11.03 4.14
CA LEU A 87 7.91 -10.37 3.04
C LEU A 87 8.75 -9.16 3.47
N GLY A 88 8.64 -8.73 4.73
CA GLY A 88 9.44 -7.65 5.26
C GLY A 88 8.86 -6.25 5.07
N PHE A 89 7.56 -6.12 4.86
CA PHE A 89 6.92 -4.80 4.93
C PHE A 89 7.13 -4.21 6.32
N THR A 90 7.42 -2.93 6.40
CA THR A 90 7.84 -2.26 7.63
C THR A 90 6.79 -1.32 8.21
N GLY A 91 5.73 -1.03 7.47
CA GLY A 91 4.57 -0.30 7.97
C GLY A 91 3.31 -1.06 7.69
N LEU A 92 2.47 -1.28 8.71
CA LEU A 92 1.19 -1.96 8.60
C LEU A 92 0.11 -1.17 9.32
N GLY A 93 -0.86 -0.67 8.56
CA GLY A 93 -2.02 0.00 9.11
C GLY A 93 -3.26 -0.88 8.97
N VAL A 94 -3.99 -1.09 10.07
CA VAL A 94 -5.14 -1.99 10.10
C VAL A 94 -6.41 -1.16 10.19
N ALA A 95 -7.21 -1.19 9.12
CA ALA A 95 -8.51 -0.55 9.06
C ALA A 95 -9.62 -1.58 8.87
N SER A 96 -10.87 -1.18 9.06
CA SER A 96 -12.01 -2.09 8.92
C SER A 96 -12.19 -2.58 7.48
N THR A 97 -11.81 -1.79 6.48
CA THR A 97 -12.07 -2.08 5.07
C THR A 97 -10.81 -2.22 4.21
N PHE A 98 -9.63 -1.94 4.77
CA PHE A 98 -8.37 -2.04 4.04
C PHE A 98 -7.20 -2.31 4.98
N ILE A 99 -6.09 -2.75 4.40
CA ILE A 99 -4.79 -2.83 5.06
C ILE A 99 -3.83 -1.90 4.32
N HIS A 100 -3.21 -0.99 5.05
CA HIS A 100 -2.08 -0.20 4.55
C HIS A 100 -0.81 -1.02 4.68
N VAL A 101 -0.03 -1.10 3.62
CA VAL A 101 1.31 -1.70 3.63
C VAL A 101 2.32 -0.69 3.10
N ASP A 102 3.49 -0.63 3.72
CA ASP A 102 4.58 0.21 3.24
C ASP A 102 5.95 -0.38 3.53
N THR A 103 6.96 0.19 2.88
CA THR A 103 8.36 -0.19 3.05
C THR A 103 9.19 0.98 3.56
N ARG A 104 8.66 1.71 4.53
CA ARG A 104 9.40 2.83 5.15
C ARG A 104 10.77 2.41 5.64
N GLY A 105 11.74 3.31 5.53
CA GLY A 105 13.12 3.06 5.93
C GLY A 105 13.41 3.28 7.41
N THR A 106 12.37 3.40 8.24
CA THR A 106 12.48 3.64 9.68
C THR A 106 12.16 2.35 10.45
N THR A 107 12.13 2.45 11.78
CA THR A 107 11.72 1.32 12.64
C THR A 107 10.36 0.79 12.19
N PRO A 108 10.22 -0.54 12.06
CA PRO A 108 8.92 -1.13 11.71
C PRO A 108 7.84 -0.77 12.71
N VAL A 109 6.67 -0.41 12.21
CA VAL A 109 5.52 0.01 13.02
C VAL A 109 4.23 -0.57 12.49
N SER A 110 3.24 -0.70 13.37
CA SER A 110 1.87 -0.97 12.98
C SER A 110 0.93 -0.08 13.78
N TRP A 111 -0.24 0.20 13.20
CA TRP A 111 -1.23 1.06 13.85
C TRP A 111 -2.64 0.64 13.46
N LEU A 112 -3.61 1.15 14.22
CA LEU A 112 -5.03 0.99 13.95
C LEU A 112 -5.60 2.32 13.44
N TYR A 113 -6.51 2.22 12.54
CA TYR A 113 -7.28 3.37 12.08
C TYR A 113 -8.53 3.56 12.94
#